data_dc538073e2c76c01404f569d450ac5ca
#
_entry.id   dc538073e2c76c01404f569d450ac5ca
#
_cell.length_a   1.000
_cell.length_b   1.000
_cell.length_c   1.000
_cell.angle_alpha   90.00
_cell.angle_beta   90.00
_cell.angle_gamma   90.00
#
_symmetry.space_group_name_H-M   'P 1'
#
loop_
_entity.id
_entity.type
_entity.pdbx_description
1 polymer ?
#
loop_
_entity_poly.entity_id
_entity_poly.type
_entity_poly.pdbx_seq_one_letter_code
_entity_poly.pdbx_strand_id
1 'polypeptide(L)'
;YELVWAQPITTLARDFGISANALAKICDRMLVPHPGRGHWAKAAPNREAPQPLPDIPSQDCKSITFCAESNSKLSRRPRSRMTPSDRKAQILAVAREMVVRDGMVAASLKHVARVAGISETLIYHYFDSRLDLLAALTRRELDAVREGQRLGLESRDEDLDGGIRAATMNYLVVMAERGDLVQTLLSDPLVAARFQKEYKHDRETIVRTLANAAVRRGGVPEHVAVAASHIITAVTMRAGRLLVTKKLPVDSAVAVSLAAARSGAKAVIKAYGSPGAPPPGTRA
;
A
#
# COMPACT_ATOMS: atom_id res chain seq x y z
N TYR A 1 34.59 38.36 5.61
CA TYR A 1 35.65 37.86 6.48
C TYR A 1 35.66 38.64 7.81
N GLU A 2 35.92 39.97 7.78
CA GLU A 2 36.06 40.82 8.97
C GLU A 2 34.88 40.66 9.95
N LEU A 3 33.66 40.67 9.45
CA LEU A 3 32.46 40.54 10.25
C LEU A 3 32.40 39.24 11.08
N VAL A 4 32.93 38.15 10.55
CA VAL A 4 32.89 36.82 11.22
C VAL A 4 33.87 36.76 12.39
N TRP A 5 34.94 37.62 12.36
CA TRP A 5 35.91 37.73 13.42
C TRP A 5 35.66 38.91 14.36
N ALA A 6 34.74 39.82 14.00
CA ALA A 6 34.35 40.97 14.82
C ALA A 6 33.29 40.62 15.88
N GLN A 7 32.38 39.68 15.59
CA GLN A 7 31.30 39.34 16.49
C GLN A 7 30.91 37.85 16.41
N PRO A 8 30.21 37.31 17.42
CA PRO A 8 29.77 35.92 17.42
C PRO A 8 28.91 35.57 16.19
N ILE A 9 29.17 34.40 15.58
CA ILE A 9 28.47 33.92 14.40
C ILE A 9 26.94 33.81 14.62
N THR A 10 26.52 33.63 15.89
CA THR A 10 25.10 33.62 16.26
C THR A 10 24.45 35.00 16.16
N THR A 11 25.17 36.06 16.49
CA THR A 11 24.73 37.44 16.38
C THR A 11 24.67 37.83 14.90
N LEU A 12 25.76 37.60 14.19
CA LEU A 12 25.87 37.89 12.77
C LEU A 12 24.81 37.15 11.92
N ALA A 13 24.54 35.90 12.23
CA ALA A 13 23.51 35.12 11.55
C ALA A 13 22.10 35.69 11.74
N ARG A 14 21.85 36.30 12.90
CA ARG A 14 20.57 36.98 13.18
C ARG A 14 20.41 38.22 12.29
N ASP A 15 21.47 39.00 12.12
CA ASP A 15 21.47 40.18 11.25
C ASP A 15 21.19 39.84 9.80
N PHE A 16 21.68 38.67 9.35
CA PHE A 16 21.39 38.12 8.02
C PHE A 16 20.09 37.32 7.91
N GLY A 17 19.32 37.19 8.98
CA GLY A 17 18.06 36.43 8.97
C GLY A 17 18.18 34.91 8.73
N ILE A 18 19.38 34.34 9.01
CA ILE A 18 19.67 32.91 8.81
C ILE A 18 20.12 32.26 10.13
N SER A 19 20.19 30.92 10.15
CA SER A 19 20.69 30.21 11.33
C SER A 19 22.21 30.27 11.42
N ALA A 20 22.78 30.23 12.64
CA ALA A 20 24.23 30.20 12.86
C ALA A 20 24.93 29.03 12.13
N ASN A 21 24.26 27.84 12.08
CA ASN A 21 24.76 26.70 11.35
C ASN A 21 24.73 26.90 9.82
N ALA A 22 23.75 27.65 9.31
CA ALA A 22 23.70 27.99 7.89
C ALA A 22 24.83 28.96 7.52
N LEU A 23 25.07 29.98 8.36
CA LEU A 23 26.15 30.92 8.15
C LEU A 23 27.53 30.25 8.22
N ALA A 24 27.76 29.36 9.19
CA ALA A 24 29.00 28.58 9.28
C ALA A 24 29.25 27.76 8.01
N LYS A 25 28.24 27.03 7.50
CA LYS A 25 28.35 26.28 6.26
C LYS A 25 28.61 27.15 5.02
N ILE A 26 28.11 28.38 5.01
CA ILE A 26 28.43 29.36 3.94
C ILE A 26 29.88 29.75 4.02
N CYS A 27 30.38 30.08 5.22
CA CYS A 27 31.80 30.40 5.42
C CYS A 27 32.71 29.25 4.97
N ASP A 28 32.39 28.00 5.38
CA ASP A 28 33.13 26.80 4.97
C ASP A 28 33.14 26.62 3.44
N ARG A 29 32.01 26.80 2.79
CA ARG A 29 31.88 26.67 1.32
C ARG A 29 32.64 27.75 0.57
N MET A 30 32.70 28.94 1.14
CA MET A 30 33.42 30.08 0.57
C MET A 30 34.89 30.15 1.01
N LEU A 31 35.37 29.12 1.71
CA LEU A 31 36.73 29.06 2.28
C LEU A 31 37.06 30.27 3.16
N VAL A 32 36.06 30.84 3.83
CA VAL A 32 36.24 31.96 4.77
C VAL A 32 36.50 31.38 6.17
N PRO A 33 37.70 31.51 6.71
CA PRO A 33 37.99 31.05 8.05
C PRO A 33 37.13 31.80 9.07
N HIS A 34 36.51 31.03 9.98
CA HIS A 34 35.68 31.58 11.04
C HIS A 34 36.04 30.98 12.41
N PRO A 35 35.77 31.68 13.52
CA PRO A 35 36.09 31.21 14.85
C PRO A 35 35.40 29.91 15.21
N GLY A 36 36.13 28.97 15.80
CA GLY A 36 35.58 27.70 16.29
C GLY A 36 34.64 27.87 17.51
N ARG A 37 33.93 26.79 17.85
CA ARG A 37 33.06 26.78 19.04
C ARG A 37 33.83 27.16 20.30
N GLY A 38 33.27 28.05 21.11
CA GLY A 38 33.91 28.52 22.37
C GLY A 38 34.90 29.66 22.21
N HIS A 39 35.25 30.11 21.02
CA HIS A 39 36.15 31.25 20.80
C HIS A 39 35.71 32.49 21.59
N TRP A 40 34.45 32.85 21.51
CA TRP A 40 33.87 34.03 22.18
C TRP A 40 33.64 33.85 23.68
N ALA A 41 33.71 32.62 24.20
CA ALA A 41 33.63 32.34 25.62
C ALA A 41 35.00 32.53 26.32
N LYS A 42 36.11 32.58 25.56
CA LYS A 42 37.43 32.82 26.08
C LYS A 42 37.65 34.33 26.33
N ALA A 43 38.42 34.68 27.36
CA ALA A 43 38.85 36.07 27.61
C ALA A 43 39.64 36.60 26.41
N ALA A 44 39.56 37.92 26.15
CA ALA A 44 40.15 38.53 24.98
C ALA A 44 41.63 38.18 24.71
N PRO A 45 42.52 38.11 25.73
CA PRO A 45 43.94 37.77 25.49
C PRO A 45 44.15 36.29 25.07
N ASN A 46 43.18 35.41 25.32
CA ASN A 46 43.25 33.97 25.03
C ASN A 46 42.46 33.55 23.76
N ARG A 47 42.01 34.52 22.97
CA ARG A 47 41.30 34.23 21.70
C ARG A 47 42.33 33.98 20.61
N GLU A 48 42.00 33.01 19.75
CA GLU A 48 42.81 32.74 18.57
C GLU A 48 42.78 33.94 17.62
N ALA A 49 43.95 34.26 17.04
CA ALA A 49 44.07 35.34 16.05
C ALA A 49 43.28 34.98 14.77
N PRO A 50 42.72 35.95 14.06
CA PRO A 50 42.09 35.72 12.77
C PRO A 50 43.04 35.00 11.79
N GLN A 51 42.59 33.87 11.24
CA GLN A 51 43.35 33.15 10.24
C GLN A 51 43.28 33.91 8.91
N PRO A 52 44.42 34.03 8.17
CA PRO A 52 44.43 34.72 6.89
C PRO A 52 43.49 34.02 5.88
N LEU A 53 42.92 34.81 4.98
CA LEU A 53 42.15 34.24 3.86
C LEU A 53 43.09 33.41 2.97
N PRO A 54 42.72 32.22 2.53
CA PRO A 54 43.51 31.45 1.59
C PRO A 54 43.60 32.20 0.26
N ASP A 55 44.77 32.16 -0.39
CA ASP A 55 44.98 32.71 -1.72
C ASP A 55 44.13 31.96 -2.73
N ILE A 56 43.07 32.61 -3.21
CA ILE A 56 42.20 32.07 -4.26
C ILE A 56 42.70 32.61 -5.60
N PRO A 57 43.09 31.75 -6.55
CA PRO A 57 43.44 32.24 -7.89
C PRO A 57 42.22 32.91 -8.48
N SER A 58 42.42 34.15 -8.99
CA SER A 58 41.40 35.14 -9.36
C SER A 58 40.54 34.78 -10.57
N GLN A 59 40.25 33.51 -10.85
CA GLN A 59 39.62 33.14 -12.08
C GLN A 59 38.13 32.72 -12.04
N ASP A 60 37.46 32.63 -10.90
CA ASP A 60 36.00 32.28 -10.94
C ASP A 60 35.16 32.78 -9.74
N CYS A 61 35.42 33.97 -9.24
CA CYS A 61 34.46 34.65 -8.37
C CYS A 61 33.34 35.27 -9.21
N LYS A 62 32.49 34.45 -9.83
CA LYS A 62 31.15 34.87 -10.23
C LYS A 62 30.40 35.24 -8.96
N SER A 63 30.01 36.51 -8.87
CA SER A 63 29.16 37.04 -7.81
C SER A 63 28.01 36.07 -7.58
N ILE A 64 28.00 35.44 -6.38
CA ILE A 64 26.82 34.71 -5.92
C ILE A 64 25.81 35.80 -5.58
N THR A 65 24.96 36.13 -6.53
CA THR A 65 23.77 36.94 -6.29
C THR A 65 22.90 36.07 -5.38
N PHE A 66 22.90 36.31 -4.09
CA PHE A 66 21.82 35.88 -3.24
C PHE A 66 20.58 36.57 -3.75
N CYS A 67 19.79 35.90 -4.57
CA CYS A 67 18.40 36.21 -4.62
C CYS A 67 17.91 36.03 -3.19
N ALA A 68 17.77 37.13 -2.46
CA ALA A 68 16.86 37.23 -1.37
C ALA A 68 15.43 37.12 -2.01
N GLU A 69 15.15 35.99 -2.64
CA GLU A 69 13.80 35.55 -2.75
C GLU A 69 13.34 35.51 -1.30
N SER A 70 12.63 36.56 -1.00
CA SER A 70 11.85 36.70 0.20
C SER A 70 11.37 35.31 0.58
N ASN A 71 11.93 34.77 1.65
CA ASN A 71 11.34 33.69 2.40
C ASN A 71 10.11 34.30 3.10
N SER A 72 9.32 35.06 2.26
CA SER A 72 7.97 35.40 2.52
C SER A 72 7.24 34.07 2.53
N LYS A 73 7.20 33.47 3.74
CA LYS A 73 6.16 32.51 4.06
C LYS A 73 5.93 31.52 2.89
N LEU A 74 6.92 30.69 2.55
CA LEU A 74 6.58 29.30 2.45
C LEU A 74 5.86 29.04 3.78
N SER A 75 4.55 29.32 3.75
CA SER A 75 3.66 28.80 4.76
C SER A 75 4.12 27.37 4.86
N ARG A 76 4.78 27.02 5.96
CA ARG A 76 4.82 25.64 6.36
C ARG A 76 3.38 25.25 6.23
N ARG A 77 3.01 24.62 5.07
CA ARG A 77 1.80 23.84 5.02
C ARG A 77 1.85 23.13 6.34
N PRO A 78 0.87 23.34 7.24
CA PRO A 78 0.89 22.67 8.51
C PRO A 78 1.24 21.26 8.11
N ARG A 79 2.36 20.71 8.61
CA ARG A 79 2.67 19.31 8.39
C ARG A 79 1.48 18.63 9.04
N SER A 80 0.44 18.43 8.23
CA SER A 80 -0.71 17.63 8.58
C SER A 80 -0.05 16.34 9.03
N ARG A 81 -0.01 16.13 10.33
CA ARG A 81 0.55 14.92 10.90
C ARG A 81 -0.32 13.83 10.30
N MET A 82 0.22 13.14 9.29
CA MET A 82 -0.49 12.00 8.74
C MET A 82 -0.90 11.11 9.91
N THR A 83 -2.15 10.68 9.92
CA THR A 83 -2.58 9.75 10.93
C THR A 83 -1.73 8.48 10.86
N PRO A 84 -1.59 7.71 11.94
CA PRO A 84 -0.90 6.43 11.89
C PRO A 84 -1.45 5.50 10.80
N SER A 85 -2.77 5.53 10.57
CA SER A 85 -3.44 4.78 9.51
C SER A 85 -2.98 5.22 8.12
N ASP A 86 -2.99 6.53 7.85
CA ASP A 86 -2.57 7.07 6.55
C ASP A 86 -1.09 6.78 6.29
N ARG A 87 -0.26 6.87 7.32
CA ARG A 87 1.17 6.53 7.22
C ARG A 87 1.36 5.05 6.88
N LYS A 88 0.65 4.15 7.54
CA LYS A 88 0.67 2.72 7.24
C LYS A 88 0.21 2.46 5.80
N ALA A 89 -0.86 3.13 5.36
CA ALA A 89 -1.35 3.03 3.99
C ALA A 89 -0.33 3.51 2.96
N GLN A 90 0.38 4.62 3.23
CA GLN A 90 1.48 5.12 2.40
C GLN A 90 2.62 4.10 2.27
N ILE A 91 3.07 3.54 3.39
CA ILE A 91 4.14 2.52 3.39
C ILE A 91 3.73 1.31 2.55
N LEU A 92 2.51 0.82 2.73
CA LEU A 92 1.98 -0.31 1.97
C LEU A 92 1.80 0.02 0.48
N ALA A 93 1.46 1.26 0.12
CA ALA A 93 1.40 1.67 -1.28
C ALA A 93 2.78 1.63 -1.94
N VAL A 94 3.80 2.17 -1.28
CA VAL A 94 5.20 2.10 -1.77
C VAL A 94 5.68 0.66 -1.88
N ALA A 95 5.43 -0.16 -0.87
CA ALA A 95 5.80 -1.58 -0.89
C ALA A 95 5.12 -2.32 -2.06
N ARG A 96 3.84 -2.01 -2.34
CA ARG A 96 3.10 -2.55 -3.48
C ARG A 96 3.76 -2.23 -4.81
N GLU A 97 4.09 -0.97 -5.04
CA GLU A 97 4.74 -0.52 -6.27
C GLU A 97 6.09 -1.21 -6.47
N MET A 98 6.87 -1.34 -5.39
CA MET A 98 8.17 -2.03 -5.44
C MET A 98 8.02 -3.50 -5.75
N VAL A 99 7.07 -4.20 -5.13
CA VAL A 99 6.83 -5.64 -5.41
C VAL A 99 6.39 -5.84 -6.86
N VAL A 100 5.52 -4.98 -7.37
CA VAL A 100 5.01 -5.06 -8.75
C VAL A 100 6.12 -4.80 -9.77
N ARG A 101 6.97 -3.81 -9.53
CA ARG A 101 8.02 -3.40 -10.45
C ARG A 101 9.28 -4.26 -10.37
N ASP A 102 9.76 -4.52 -9.16
CA ASP A 102 11.09 -5.07 -8.90
C ASP A 102 11.04 -6.46 -8.23
N GLY A 103 9.85 -6.97 -7.97
CA GLY A 103 9.63 -8.25 -7.26
C GLY A 103 9.74 -8.15 -5.75
N MET A 104 9.38 -9.23 -5.06
CA MET A 104 9.33 -9.26 -3.59
C MET A 104 10.67 -8.97 -2.90
N VAL A 105 11.79 -9.38 -3.52
CA VAL A 105 13.14 -9.21 -2.92
C VAL A 105 13.46 -7.74 -2.69
N ALA A 106 12.99 -6.85 -3.57
CA ALA A 106 13.21 -5.41 -3.48
C ALA A 106 12.50 -4.77 -2.27
N ALA A 107 11.41 -5.34 -1.78
CA ALA A 107 10.61 -4.81 -0.68
C ALA A 107 11.23 -5.13 0.70
N SER A 108 12.46 -4.67 0.95
CA SER A 108 13.05 -4.65 2.30
C SER A 108 12.56 -3.41 3.07
N LEU A 109 12.47 -3.50 4.41
CA LEU A 109 12.02 -2.36 5.25
C LEU A 109 12.87 -1.11 4.99
N LYS A 110 14.19 -1.27 4.93
CA LYS A 110 15.12 -0.16 4.67
C LYS A 110 14.89 0.50 3.30
N HIS A 111 14.67 -0.30 2.26
CA HIS A 111 14.44 0.22 0.92
C HIS A 111 13.08 0.90 0.81
N VAL A 112 12.03 0.29 1.39
CA VAL A 112 10.69 0.90 1.44
C VAL A 112 10.72 2.21 2.23
N ALA A 113 11.42 2.30 3.36
CA ALA A 113 11.57 3.53 4.13
C ALA A 113 12.20 4.64 3.29
N ARG A 114 13.29 4.32 2.57
CA ARG A 114 14.00 5.26 1.68
C ARG A 114 13.07 5.80 0.58
N VAL A 115 12.34 4.93 -0.10
CA VAL A 115 11.42 5.33 -1.19
C VAL A 115 10.21 6.09 -0.64
N ALA A 116 9.70 5.71 0.52
CA ALA A 116 8.60 6.42 1.19
C ALA A 116 9.01 7.77 1.81
N GLY A 117 10.31 8.11 1.81
CA GLY A 117 10.82 9.35 2.41
C GLY A 117 10.68 9.42 3.93
N ILE A 118 10.75 8.26 4.60
CA ILE A 118 10.66 8.15 6.07
C ILE A 118 11.95 7.58 6.67
N SER A 119 12.15 7.79 7.97
CA SER A 119 13.30 7.20 8.67
C SER A 119 13.16 5.69 8.83
N GLU A 120 14.30 4.98 8.88
CA GLU A 120 14.32 3.54 9.18
C GLU A 120 13.67 3.25 10.55
N THR A 121 13.93 4.07 11.56
CA THR A 121 13.28 3.94 12.88
C THR A 121 11.75 4.00 12.78
N LEU A 122 11.22 4.88 11.92
CA LEU A 122 9.78 5.03 11.77
C LEU A 122 9.14 3.82 11.11
N ILE A 123 9.77 3.20 10.10
CA ILE A 123 9.16 2.01 9.48
C ILE A 123 9.14 0.82 10.44
N TYR A 124 10.18 0.66 11.29
CA TYR A 124 10.20 -0.36 12.34
C TYR A 124 9.15 -0.15 13.44
N HIS A 125 8.62 1.07 13.59
CA HIS A 125 7.47 1.32 14.47
C HIS A 125 6.17 0.71 13.91
N TYR A 126 6.07 0.51 12.59
CA TYR A 126 4.86 -0.04 11.94
C TYR A 126 4.98 -1.53 11.61
N PHE A 127 6.18 -2.03 11.37
CA PHE A 127 6.43 -3.41 10.93
C PHE A 127 7.71 -3.94 11.57
N ASP A 128 7.59 -4.99 12.37
CA ASP A 128 8.73 -5.57 13.09
C ASP A 128 9.69 -6.30 12.13
N SER A 129 9.17 -6.80 11.03
CA SER A 129 9.95 -7.56 10.06
C SER A 129 9.44 -7.34 8.61
N ARG A 130 10.29 -7.72 7.64
CA ARG A 130 9.89 -7.79 6.24
C ARG A 130 8.66 -8.70 6.04
N LEU A 131 8.59 -9.80 6.78
CA LEU A 131 7.46 -10.71 6.72
C LEU A 131 6.16 -10.03 7.18
N ASP A 132 6.22 -9.18 8.21
CA ASP A 132 5.06 -8.42 8.69
C ASP A 132 4.60 -7.37 7.67
N LEU A 133 5.55 -6.70 7.00
CA LEU A 133 5.23 -5.79 5.90
C LEU A 133 4.53 -6.51 4.75
N LEU A 134 5.10 -7.64 4.28
CA LEU A 134 4.53 -8.44 3.20
C LEU A 134 3.19 -9.05 3.59
N ALA A 135 3.03 -9.52 4.82
CA ALA A 135 1.76 -10.02 5.33
C ALA A 135 0.69 -8.92 5.40
N ALA A 136 1.05 -7.72 5.86
CA ALA A 136 0.11 -6.60 5.87
C ALA A 136 -0.28 -6.15 4.45
N LEU A 137 0.65 -6.17 3.50
CA LEU A 137 0.37 -5.92 2.10
C LEU A 137 -0.57 -6.98 1.53
N THR A 138 -0.28 -8.26 1.78
CA THR A 138 -1.11 -9.39 1.34
C THR A 138 -2.53 -9.26 1.89
N ARG A 139 -2.68 -8.93 3.17
CA ARG A 139 -3.99 -8.70 3.79
C ARG A 139 -4.77 -7.61 3.07
N ARG A 140 -4.14 -6.47 2.82
CA ARG A 140 -4.79 -5.36 2.10
C ARG A 140 -5.29 -5.76 0.71
N GLU A 141 -4.49 -6.50 -0.04
CA GLU A 141 -4.89 -6.96 -1.38
C GLU A 141 -6.00 -8.03 -1.32
N LEU A 142 -5.95 -8.92 -0.33
CA LEU A 142 -7.01 -9.91 -0.09
C LEU A 142 -8.32 -9.27 0.39
N ASP A 143 -8.25 -8.26 1.25
CA ASP A 143 -9.45 -7.55 1.70
C ASP A 143 -10.14 -6.84 0.54
N ALA A 144 -9.39 -6.32 -0.44
CA ALA A 144 -9.97 -5.78 -1.67
C ALA A 144 -10.67 -6.86 -2.51
N VAL A 145 -10.10 -8.08 -2.59
CA VAL A 145 -10.74 -9.23 -3.27
C VAL A 145 -12.03 -9.64 -2.54
N ARG A 146 -12.00 -9.71 -1.21
CA ARG A 146 -13.16 -10.04 -0.37
C ARG A 146 -14.28 -9.02 -0.55
N GLU A 147 -13.94 -7.75 -0.54
CA GLU A 147 -14.93 -6.68 -0.72
C GLU A 147 -15.60 -6.75 -2.09
N GLY A 148 -14.82 -7.00 -3.15
CA GLY A 148 -15.40 -7.25 -4.48
C GLY A 148 -16.36 -8.43 -4.51
N GLN A 149 -16.02 -9.54 -3.82
CA GLN A 149 -16.90 -10.71 -3.69
C GLN A 149 -18.16 -10.40 -2.88
N ARG A 150 -18.01 -9.69 -1.75
CA ARG A 150 -19.14 -9.28 -0.89
C ARG A 150 -20.15 -8.42 -1.64
N LEU A 151 -19.68 -7.39 -2.34
CA LEU A 151 -20.53 -6.51 -3.15
C LEU A 151 -21.27 -7.29 -4.24
N GLY A 152 -20.63 -8.30 -4.84
CA GLY A 152 -21.27 -9.17 -5.81
C GLY A 152 -22.38 -10.06 -5.21
N LEU A 153 -22.20 -10.52 -3.98
CA LEU A 153 -23.19 -11.36 -3.30
C LEU A 153 -24.34 -10.54 -2.68
N GLU A 154 -24.10 -9.29 -2.33
CA GLU A 154 -25.09 -8.36 -1.77
C GLU A 154 -25.85 -7.59 -2.85
N SER A 155 -25.43 -7.67 -4.11
CA SER A 155 -26.20 -7.07 -5.19
C SER A 155 -27.61 -7.65 -5.17
N ARG A 156 -28.58 -6.75 -4.97
CA ARG A 156 -30.01 -7.06 -4.72
C ARG A 156 -30.74 -7.56 -5.96
N ASP A 157 -30.06 -8.24 -6.86
CA ASP A 157 -30.78 -8.97 -7.89
C ASP A 157 -31.60 -10.05 -7.18
N GLU A 158 -32.91 -9.92 -7.22
CA GLU A 158 -33.87 -10.82 -6.60
C GLU A 158 -33.78 -12.25 -7.17
N ASP A 159 -32.98 -12.42 -8.23
CA ASP A 159 -32.76 -13.68 -8.95
C ASP A 159 -31.39 -14.31 -8.59
N LEU A 160 -31.38 -15.64 -8.43
CA LEU A 160 -30.16 -16.43 -8.20
C LEU A 160 -29.16 -16.27 -9.36
N ASP A 161 -29.63 -16.14 -10.59
CA ASP A 161 -28.81 -15.97 -11.79
C ASP A 161 -28.05 -14.63 -11.77
N GLY A 162 -28.70 -13.53 -11.37
CA GLY A 162 -28.10 -12.23 -11.19
C GLY A 162 -27.02 -12.23 -10.12
N GLY A 163 -27.27 -12.87 -8.98
CA GLY A 163 -26.30 -13.03 -7.90
C GLY A 163 -25.04 -13.80 -8.32
N ILE A 164 -25.20 -14.93 -9.04
CA ILE A 164 -24.08 -15.70 -9.61
C ILE A 164 -23.28 -14.84 -10.58
N ARG A 165 -23.97 -14.09 -11.46
CA ARG A 165 -23.32 -13.20 -12.44
C ARG A 165 -22.50 -12.12 -11.75
N ALA A 166 -23.09 -11.40 -10.81
CA ALA A 166 -22.43 -10.32 -10.10
C ALA A 166 -21.20 -10.81 -9.30
N ALA A 167 -21.33 -11.90 -8.56
CA ALA A 167 -20.24 -12.49 -7.80
C ALA A 167 -19.09 -12.96 -8.71
N THR A 168 -19.41 -13.62 -9.83
CA THR A 168 -18.39 -14.10 -10.80
C THR A 168 -17.66 -12.94 -11.46
N MET A 169 -18.39 -11.91 -11.95
CA MET A 169 -17.79 -10.75 -12.61
C MET A 169 -16.92 -9.96 -11.65
N ASN A 170 -17.42 -9.62 -10.47
CA ASN A 170 -16.66 -8.86 -9.49
C ASN A 170 -15.36 -9.57 -9.07
N TYR A 171 -15.44 -10.89 -8.84
CA TYR A 171 -14.23 -11.67 -8.54
C TYR A 171 -13.21 -11.63 -9.68
N LEU A 172 -13.63 -11.88 -10.93
CA LEU A 172 -12.71 -11.94 -12.07
C LEU A 172 -12.12 -10.57 -12.41
N VAL A 173 -12.88 -9.47 -12.28
CA VAL A 173 -12.36 -8.10 -12.44
C VAL A 173 -11.27 -7.81 -11.41
N VAL A 174 -11.51 -8.08 -10.14
CA VAL A 174 -10.51 -7.86 -9.09
C VAL A 174 -9.29 -8.76 -9.28
N MET A 175 -9.49 -10.00 -9.73
CA MET A 175 -8.37 -10.90 -10.07
C MET A 175 -7.57 -10.42 -11.28
N ALA A 176 -8.19 -9.75 -12.25
CA ALA A 176 -7.49 -9.13 -13.38
C ALA A 176 -6.58 -7.98 -12.92
N GLU A 177 -7.05 -7.19 -11.98
CA GLU A 177 -6.33 -6.00 -11.49
C GLU A 177 -5.24 -6.30 -10.46
N ARG A 178 -5.46 -7.31 -9.61
CA ARG A 178 -4.66 -7.56 -8.40
C ARG A 178 -4.07 -8.95 -8.30
N GLY A 179 -4.52 -9.87 -9.14
CA GLY A 179 -4.20 -11.29 -9.00
C GLY A 179 -2.71 -11.61 -9.13
N ASP A 180 -2.00 -10.93 -10.02
CA ASP A 180 -0.54 -11.09 -10.18
C ASP A 180 0.20 -10.77 -8.89
N LEU A 181 -0.15 -9.67 -8.23
CA LEU A 181 0.46 -9.27 -6.97
C LEU A 181 0.11 -10.25 -5.83
N VAL A 182 -1.16 -10.64 -5.72
CA VAL A 182 -1.60 -11.60 -4.70
C VAL A 182 -0.89 -12.95 -4.87
N GLN A 183 -0.76 -13.44 -6.09
CA GLN A 183 -0.03 -14.69 -6.36
C GLN A 183 1.46 -14.56 -6.06
N THR A 184 2.07 -13.43 -6.44
CA THR A 184 3.47 -13.15 -6.12
C THR A 184 3.70 -13.14 -4.61
N LEU A 185 2.84 -12.46 -3.84
CA LEU A 185 2.95 -12.41 -2.37
C LEU A 185 2.74 -13.79 -1.72
N LEU A 186 1.80 -14.57 -2.23
CA LEU A 186 1.49 -15.92 -1.72
C LEU A 186 2.45 -17.01 -2.24
N SER A 187 3.34 -16.69 -3.15
CA SER A 187 4.43 -17.61 -3.53
C SER A 187 5.50 -17.75 -2.44
N ASP A 188 5.56 -16.80 -1.49
CA ASP A 188 6.40 -16.93 -0.29
C ASP A 188 5.70 -17.87 0.72
N PRO A 189 6.32 -19.00 1.09
CA PRO A 189 5.71 -19.98 1.96
C PRO A 189 5.36 -19.45 3.35
N LEU A 190 6.14 -18.51 3.89
CA LEU A 190 5.92 -17.92 5.20
C LEU A 190 4.74 -16.95 5.17
N VAL A 191 4.58 -16.19 4.08
CA VAL A 191 3.40 -15.36 3.86
C VAL A 191 2.16 -16.22 3.67
N ALA A 192 2.24 -17.24 2.79
CA ALA A 192 1.12 -18.14 2.52
C ALA A 192 0.61 -18.85 3.78
N ALA A 193 1.50 -19.33 4.63
CA ALA A 193 1.13 -20.00 5.87
C ALA A 193 0.29 -19.12 6.82
N ARG A 194 0.53 -17.80 6.84
CA ARG A 194 -0.25 -16.86 7.67
C ARG A 194 -1.71 -16.74 7.21
N PHE A 195 -2.00 -16.99 5.94
CA PHE A 195 -3.33 -16.78 5.36
C PHE A 195 -4.09 -18.08 5.07
N GLN A 196 -3.47 -19.25 5.25
CA GLN A 196 -4.08 -20.52 4.89
C GLN A 196 -5.44 -20.77 5.56
N LYS A 197 -5.57 -20.46 6.85
CA LYS A 197 -6.84 -20.64 7.58
C LYS A 197 -7.92 -19.66 7.12
N GLU A 198 -7.53 -18.41 6.86
CA GLU A 198 -8.44 -17.36 6.41
C GLU A 198 -8.97 -17.65 5.00
N TYR A 199 -8.13 -18.11 4.09
CA TYR A 199 -8.55 -18.55 2.76
C TYR A 199 -9.58 -19.67 2.78
N LYS A 200 -9.39 -20.64 3.67
CA LYS A 200 -10.35 -21.71 3.85
C LYS A 200 -11.70 -21.18 4.32
N HIS A 201 -11.69 -20.31 5.33
CA HIS A 201 -12.88 -19.69 5.89
C HIS A 201 -13.65 -18.86 4.86
N ASP A 202 -12.95 -17.99 4.11
CA ASP A 202 -13.57 -17.15 3.08
C ASP A 202 -14.28 -17.98 2.01
N ARG A 203 -13.63 -19.06 1.54
CA ARG A 203 -14.23 -19.96 0.56
C ARG A 203 -15.47 -20.66 1.11
N GLU A 204 -15.43 -21.10 2.36
CA GLU A 204 -16.56 -21.74 3.02
C GLU A 204 -17.74 -20.75 3.15
N THR A 205 -17.48 -19.50 3.46
CA THR A 205 -18.51 -18.45 3.55
C THR A 205 -19.19 -18.21 2.20
N ILE A 206 -18.43 -18.12 1.10
CA ILE A 206 -18.99 -17.96 -0.24
C ILE A 206 -19.87 -19.16 -0.61
N VAL A 207 -19.35 -20.37 -0.39
CA VAL A 207 -20.08 -21.62 -0.67
C VAL A 207 -21.40 -21.68 0.11
N ARG A 208 -21.39 -21.36 1.40
CA ARG A 208 -22.60 -21.32 2.23
C ARG A 208 -23.61 -20.29 1.74
N THR A 209 -23.15 -19.09 1.35
CA THR A 209 -24.03 -18.03 0.86
C THR A 209 -24.74 -18.48 -0.42
N LEU A 210 -24.02 -19.06 -1.37
CA LEU A 210 -24.60 -19.59 -2.62
C LEU A 210 -25.52 -20.78 -2.35
N ALA A 211 -25.12 -21.72 -1.48
CA ALA A 211 -25.94 -22.88 -1.13
C ALA A 211 -27.27 -22.46 -0.47
N ASN A 212 -27.23 -21.54 0.49
CA ASN A 212 -28.40 -20.97 1.13
C ASN A 212 -29.34 -20.29 0.12
N ALA A 213 -28.80 -19.60 -0.88
CA ALA A 213 -29.63 -19.03 -1.95
C ALA A 213 -30.28 -20.09 -2.81
N ALA A 214 -29.58 -21.16 -3.17
CA ALA A 214 -30.11 -22.28 -3.93
C ALA A 214 -31.21 -23.06 -3.18
N VAL A 215 -31.05 -23.27 -1.87
CA VAL A 215 -32.07 -23.86 -1.00
C VAL A 215 -33.31 -22.98 -0.94
N ARG A 216 -33.17 -21.71 -0.60
CA ARG A 216 -34.30 -20.79 -0.40
C ARG A 216 -35.08 -20.49 -1.68
N ARG A 217 -34.38 -20.29 -2.79
CA ARG A 217 -34.99 -19.84 -4.06
C ARG A 217 -35.28 -20.98 -5.03
N GLY A 218 -34.47 -22.05 -4.97
CA GLY A 218 -34.59 -23.19 -5.89
C GLY A 218 -35.20 -24.44 -5.29
N GLY A 219 -35.47 -24.47 -3.97
CA GLY A 219 -35.98 -25.68 -3.30
C GLY A 219 -34.99 -26.86 -3.36
N VAL A 220 -33.72 -26.62 -3.58
CA VAL A 220 -32.69 -27.65 -3.73
C VAL A 220 -32.34 -28.21 -2.34
N PRO A 221 -32.25 -29.55 -2.15
CA PRO A 221 -31.79 -30.14 -0.91
C PRO A 221 -30.41 -29.58 -0.48
N GLU A 222 -30.22 -29.31 0.82
CA GLU A 222 -29.03 -28.61 1.34
C GLU A 222 -27.70 -29.27 0.92
N HIS A 223 -27.60 -30.59 1.05
CA HIS A 223 -26.38 -31.32 0.68
C HIS A 223 -26.03 -31.19 -0.81
N VAL A 224 -27.04 -31.16 -1.68
CA VAL A 224 -26.85 -30.93 -3.13
C VAL A 224 -26.46 -29.48 -3.39
N ALA A 225 -27.12 -28.52 -2.74
CA ALA A 225 -26.83 -27.11 -2.88
C ALA A 225 -25.37 -26.78 -2.45
N VAL A 226 -24.90 -27.37 -1.36
CA VAL A 226 -23.52 -27.24 -0.89
C VAL A 226 -22.54 -27.82 -1.90
N ALA A 227 -22.78 -29.04 -2.39
CA ALA A 227 -21.91 -29.69 -3.38
C ALA A 227 -21.83 -28.88 -4.69
N ALA A 228 -22.99 -28.45 -5.21
CA ALA A 228 -23.04 -27.61 -6.41
C ALA A 228 -22.32 -26.28 -6.24
N SER A 229 -22.48 -25.63 -5.08
CA SER A 229 -21.79 -24.35 -4.77
C SER A 229 -20.27 -24.51 -4.70
N HIS A 230 -19.77 -25.61 -4.16
CA HIS A 230 -18.33 -25.93 -4.22
C HIS A 230 -17.81 -26.06 -5.65
N ILE A 231 -18.52 -26.75 -6.52
CA ILE A 231 -18.14 -26.95 -7.92
C ILE A 231 -18.14 -25.61 -8.67
N ILE A 232 -19.22 -24.84 -8.56
CA ILE A 232 -19.35 -23.53 -9.21
C ILE A 232 -18.23 -22.58 -8.76
N THR A 233 -17.98 -22.51 -7.45
CA THR A 233 -16.90 -21.69 -6.89
C THR A 233 -15.52 -22.14 -7.39
N ALA A 234 -15.28 -23.45 -7.48
CA ALA A 234 -14.01 -23.98 -7.99
C ALA A 234 -13.77 -23.62 -9.46
N VAL A 235 -14.80 -23.64 -10.31
CA VAL A 235 -14.72 -23.20 -11.72
C VAL A 235 -14.30 -21.74 -11.80
N THR A 236 -14.98 -20.86 -11.06
CA THR A 236 -14.69 -19.41 -11.05
C THR A 236 -13.27 -19.12 -10.52
N MET A 237 -12.86 -19.79 -9.44
CA MET A 237 -11.51 -19.63 -8.90
C MET A 237 -10.43 -20.15 -9.85
N ARG A 238 -10.69 -21.21 -10.58
CA ARG A 238 -9.77 -21.73 -11.61
C ARG A 238 -9.61 -20.75 -12.77
N ALA A 239 -10.73 -20.18 -13.23
CA ALA A 239 -10.71 -19.15 -14.27
C ALA A 239 -9.90 -17.90 -13.83
N GLY A 240 -10.06 -17.44 -12.60
CA GLY A 240 -9.26 -16.35 -12.03
C GLY A 240 -7.77 -16.67 -12.03
N ARG A 241 -7.36 -17.89 -11.69
CA ARG A 241 -5.96 -18.32 -11.78
C ARG A 241 -5.43 -18.36 -13.22
N LEU A 242 -6.23 -18.83 -14.18
CA LEU A 242 -5.85 -18.85 -15.59
C LEU A 242 -5.71 -17.43 -16.16
N LEU A 243 -6.56 -16.52 -15.75
CA LEU A 243 -6.48 -15.10 -16.10
C LEU A 243 -5.17 -14.49 -15.61
N VAL A 244 -4.80 -14.68 -14.34
CA VAL A 244 -3.57 -14.17 -13.75
C VAL A 244 -2.33 -14.75 -14.43
N THR A 245 -2.34 -16.04 -14.76
CA THR A 245 -1.22 -16.65 -15.49
C THR A 245 -1.21 -16.29 -16.98
N LYS A 246 -2.08 -15.37 -17.42
CA LYS A 246 -2.20 -14.86 -18.80
C LYS A 246 -2.51 -15.95 -19.84
N LYS A 247 -3.07 -17.04 -19.39
CA LYS A 247 -3.50 -18.14 -20.26
C LYS A 247 -4.92 -17.97 -20.79
N LEU A 248 -5.71 -17.06 -20.18
CA LEU A 248 -7.08 -16.81 -20.57
C LEU A 248 -7.35 -15.28 -20.55
N PRO A 249 -7.83 -14.68 -21.66
CA PRO A 249 -8.26 -13.28 -21.67
C PRO A 249 -9.44 -13.06 -20.70
N VAL A 250 -9.56 -11.82 -20.17
CA VAL A 250 -10.59 -11.46 -19.18
C VAL A 250 -12.01 -11.80 -19.69
N ASP A 251 -12.33 -11.36 -20.90
CA ASP A 251 -13.66 -11.58 -21.50
C ASP A 251 -13.98 -13.09 -21.63
N SER A 252 -12.99 -13.87 -22.03
CA SER A 252 -13.13 -15.34 -22.13
C SER A 252 -13.28 -15.96 -20.75
N ALA A 253 -12.52 -15.49 -19.74
CA ALA A 253 -12.64 -15.97 -18.36
C ALA A 253 -14.04 -15.71 -17.81
N VAL A 254 -14.58 -14.51 -18.04
CA VAL A 254 -15.94 -14.12 -17.65
C VAL A 254 -16.97 -14.97 -18.37
N ALA A 255 -16.91 -15.05 -19.71
CA ALA A 255 -17.89 -15.77 -20.52
C ALA A 255 -17.96 -17.25 -20.14
N VAL A 256 -16.81 -17.94 -20.07
CA VAL A 256 -16.74 -19.37 -19.72
C VAL A 256 -17.23 -19.61 -18.29
N SER A 257 -16.79 -18.78 -17.33
CA SER A 257 -17.20 -18.95 -15.93
C SER A 257 -18.69 -18.73 -15.75
N LEU A 258 -19.27 -17.71 -16.38
CA LEU A 258 -20.71 -17.44 -16.33
C LEU A 258 -21.52 -18.56 -17.01
N ALA A 259 -21.09 -19.01 -18.18
CA ALA A 259 -21.74 -20.11 -18.87
C ALA A 259 -21.76 -21.38 -18.00
N ALA A 260 -20.65 -21.78 -17.42
CA ALA A 260 -20.54 -22.94 -16.55
C ALA A 260 -21.34 -22.78 -15.26
N ALA A 261 -21.21 -21.64 -14.57
CA ALA A 261 -21.89 -21.40 -13.30
C ALA A 261 -23.42 -21.35 -13.46
N ARG A 262 -23.92 -20.60 -14.44
CA ARG A 262 -25.36 -20.45 -14.71
C ARG A 262 -25.99 -21.74 -15.21
N SER A 263 -25.37 -22.42 -16.16
CA SER A 263 -25.86 -23.68 -16.67
C SER A 263 -25.85 -24.77 -15.60
N GLY A 264 -24.79 -24.84 -14.79
CA GLY A 264 -24.69 -25.75 -13.66
C GLY A 264 -25.79 -25.49 -12.62
N ALA A 265 -25.99 -24.23 -12.22
CA ALA A 265 -27.04 -23.86 -11.27
C ALA A 265 -28.45 -24.21 -11.80
N LYS A 266 -28.76 -23.89 -13.06
CA LYS A 266 -30.03 -24.23 -13.70
C LYS A 266 -30.24 -25.74 -13.78
N ALA A 267 -29.20 -26.50 -14.13
CA ALA A 267 -29.29 -27.96 -14.19
C ALA A 267 -29.58 -28.59 -12.82
N VAL A 268 -28.92 -28.09 -11.77
CA VAL A 268 -29.14 -28.55 -10.39
C VAL A 268 -30.57 -28.23 -9.92
N ILE A 269 -31.05 -27.00 -10.15
CA ILE A 269 -32.42 -26.62 -9.78
C ILE A 269 -33.44 -27.47 -10.55
N LYS A 270 -33.21 -27.70 -11.85
CA LYS A 270 -34.12 -28.55 -12.67
C LYS A 270 -34.13 -29.99 -12.17
N ALA A 271 -33.01 -30.54 -11.74
CA ALA A 271 -32.89 -31.94 -11.34
C ALA A 271 -33.36 -32.20 -9.90
N TYR A 272 -33.17 -31.25 -9.00
CA TYR A 272 -33.36 -31.44 -7.57
C TYR A 272 -34.27 -30.39 -6.90
N GLY A 273 -34.63 -29.32 -7.60
CA GLY A 273 -35.50 -28.29 -7.06
C GLY A 273 -36.94 -28.77 -7.01
N SER A 274 -37.63 -28.54 -5.90
CA SER A 274 -39.07 -28.77 -5.78
C SER A 274 -39.80 -27.45 -5.99
N PRO A 275 -40.65 -27.30 -7.00
CA PRO A 275 -41.45 -26.09 -7.14
C PRO A 275 -42.46 -26.04 -5.97
N GLY A 276 -42.26 -25.06 -5.07
CA GLY A 276 -43.26 -24.74 -4.04
C GLY A 276 -42.98 -25.23 -2.62
N ALA A 277 -41.76 -25.59 -2.25
CA ALA A 277 -41.43 -25.80 -0.83
C ALA A 277 -41.46 -24.48 -0.07
N PRO A 278 -42.30 -24.31 1.00
CA PRO A 278 -42.27 -23.11 1.83
C PRO A 278 -40.90 -22.97 2.52
N PRO A 279 -40.45 -21.74 2.80
CA PRO A 279 -39.15 -21.55 3.46
C PRO A 279 -39.12 -22.27 4.81
N PRO A 280 -38.00 -22.95 5.16
CA PRO A 280 -37.88 -23.62 6.44
C PRO A 280 -37.95 -22.58 7.56
N GLY A 281 -39.03 -22.58 8.34
CA GLY A 281 -39.24 -21.67 9.46
C GLY A 281 -40.69 -21.25 9.72
N THR A 282 -41.64 -21.57 8.84
CA THR A 282 -43.05 -21.29 9.08
C THR A 282 -43.76 -22.59 9.52
N ARG A 283 -43.40 -23.11 10.70
CA ARG A 283 -44.35 -23.98 11.43
C ARG A 283 -45.07 -23.11 12.46
N ALA A 284 -46.38 -23.06 12.29
CA ALA A 284 -47.33 -22.44 13.21
C ALA A 284 -47.23 -23.05 14.61
#